data_32fa1503e62369d7a7af948490e17ace
#
_entry.id   32fa1503e62369d7a7af948490e17ace
#
_cell.length_a   1.000
_cell.length_b   1.000
_cell.length_c   1.000
_cell.angle_alpha   90.00
_cell.angle_beta   90.00
_cell.angle_gamma   90.00
#
_symmetry.space_group_name_H-M   'P 1'
#
loop_
_entity.id
_entity.type
_entity.pdbx_description
1 polymer ?
#
loop_
_entity_poly.entity_id
_entity_poly.type
_entity_poly.pdbx_seq_one_letter_code
_entity_poly.pdbx_strand_id
1 'polypeptide(L)'
;SIKAHPPLHVPVLLEAVLAQLQPRPGERYLDLTAGYGGHATAILEQTQTYTTACLVDRDQYALSQLGSLAGQGARLMHCDFLHAAQQLVREGEQFDLLLLDLGVSSPQLDRADRGFSFTHTGPLDMRMDQRQAMTAEQIVNHMAEAELARLITRYGEESPAIARRYAAAICAARPLSSTGELASVIEHATRGKRGKTHPATRTFQAVRIAVNDELTQVEQTLQLVPALLRTGGRVGVISFHSLEDRLVKRFFA
;
A
#
# COMPACT_ATOMS: atom_id res chain seq x y z
N SER A 1 21.85 28.07 13.91
CA SER A 1 21.15 26.83 14.30
C SER A 1 20.17 26.46 13.20
N ILE A 2 20.58 25.57 12.31
CA ILE A 2 19.69 24.97 11.33
C ILE A 2 18.78 24.04 12.12
N LYS A 3 17.52 24.41 12.26
CA LYS A 3 16.50 23.49 12.79
C LYS A 3 16.35 22.39 11.75
N ALA A 4 16.90 21.21 12.03
CA ALA A 4 16.60 20.01 11.28
C ALA A 4 15.09 19.79 11.38
N HIS A 5 14.39 19.85 10.26
CA HIS A 5 13.00 19.42 10.20
C HIS A 5 12.98 17.93 10.55
N PRO A 6 12.09 17.49 11.45
CA PRO A 6 11.97 16.07 11.70
C PRO A 6 11.67 15.34 10.38
N PRO A 7 12.19 14.13 10.16
CA PRO A 7 11.89 13.37 8.97
C PRO A 7 10.37 13.23 8.84
N LEU A 8 9.85 13.48 7.64
CA LEU A 8 8.42 13.46 7.34
C LEU A 8 7.72 12.14 7.70
N HIS A 9 8.50 11.06 7.83
CA HIS A 9 8.00 9.75 8.20
C HIS A 9 9.17 8.85 8.64
N VAL A 10 9.04 8.25 9.82
CA VAL A 10 9.92 7.17 10.26
C VAL A 10 9.20 5.86 9.99
N PRO A 11 9.75 4.95 9.17
CA PRO A 11 9.09 3.69 8.86
C PRO A 11 8.90 2.85 10.11
N VAL A 12 7.71 2.28 10.24
CA VAL A 12 7.45 1.24 11.24
C VAL A 12 8.32 0.02 10.90
N LEU A 13 8.90 -0.61 11.91
CA LEU A 13 9.73 -1.81 11.76
C LEU A 13 11.06 -1.60 11.00
N LEU A 14 11.58 -0.37 10.92
CA LEU A 14 12.87 -0.12 10.26
C LEU A 14 13.98 -1.00 10.81
N GLU A 15 14.11 -1.10 12.13
CA GLU A 15 15.13 -1.94 12.77
C GLU A 15 14.97 -3.42 12.42
N ALA A 16 13.73 -3.92 12.39
CA ALA A 16 13.43 -5.29 12.01
C ALA A 16 13.81 -5.58 10.55
N VAL A 17 13.52 -4.64 9.64
CA VAL A 17 13.90 -4.77 8.23
C VAL A 17 15.41 -4.81 8.08
N LEU A 18 16.14 -3.91 8.74
CA LEU A 18 17.60 -3.89 8.69
C LEU A 18 18.21 -5.17 9.28
N ALA A 19 17.64 -5.69 10.37
CA ALA A 19 18.08 -6.93 11.00
C ALA A 19 17.87 -8.15 10.09
N GLN A 20 16.76 -8.19 9.34
CA GLN A 20 16.43 -9.30 8.43
C GLN A 20 17.21 -9.23 7.12
N LEU A 21 17.29 -8.07 6.51
CA LEU A 21 17.98 -7.89 5.23
C LEU A 21 19.49 -7.84 5.37
N GLN A 22 20.02 -7.35 6.49
CA GLN A 22 21.44 -7.21 6.77
C GLN A 22 22.20 -6.59 5.59
N PRO A 23 21.89 -5.35 5.19
CA PRO A 23 22.51 -4.71 4.02
C PRO A 23 24.03 -4.61 4.19
N ARG A 24 24.76 -4.93 3.12
CA ARG A 24 26.23 -4.88 3.09
C ARG A 24 26.72 -3.90 2.02
N PRO A 25 27.90 -3.30 2.21
CA PRO A 25 28.49 -2.44 1.19
C PRO A 25 28.57 -3.14 -0.17
N GLY A 26 28.19 -2.44 -1.23
CA GLY A 26 28.25 -2.94 -2.60
C GLY A 26 27.00 -3.69 -3.07
N GLU A 27 26.07 -4.01 -2.20
CA GLU A 27 24.86 -4.74 -2.58
C GLU A 27 23.84 -3.84 -3.32
N ARG A 28 23.25 -4.33 -4.41
CA ARG A 28 22.25 -3.63 -5.19
C ARG A 28 20.87 -3.76 -4.52
N TYR A 29 20.15 -2.64 -4.47
CA TYR A 29 18.88 -2.52 -3.77
C TYR A 29 17.72 -2.14 -4.69
N LEU A 30 16.63 -2.91 -4.58
CA LEU A 30 15.35 -2.60 -5.20
C LEU A 30 14.30 -2.40 -4.12
N ASP A 31 13.68 -1.22 -4.11
CA ASP A 31 12.52 -0.93 -3.28
C ASP A 31 11.29 -0.78 -4.17
N LEU A 32 10.40 -1.77 -4.14
CA LEU A 32 9.18 -1.79 -4.94
C LEU A 32 8.06 -0.92 -4.38
N THR A 33 8.24 -0.44 -3.15
CA THR A 33 7.28 0.40 -2.42
C THR A 33 8.00 1.48 -1.63
N ALA A 34 8.81 2.27 -2.35
CA ALA A 34 9.77 3.20 -1.72
C ALA A 34 9.12 4.23 -0.80
N GLY A 35 7.89 4.64 -1.10
CA GLY A 35 7.17 5.62 -0.30
C GLY A 35 7.98 6.91 -0.14
N TYR A 36 8.17 7.32 1.09
CA TYR A 36 8.93 8.53 1.44
C TYR A 36 10.42 8.28 1.65
N GLY A 37 10.89 7.07 1.36
CA GLY A 37 12.31 6.73 1.35
C GLY A 37 12.93 6.40 2.71
N GLY A 38 12.13 6.17 3.74
CA GLY A 38 12.66 5.85 5.07
C GLY A 38 13.49 4.57 5.11
N HIS A 39 12.98 3.48 4.56
CA HIS A 39 13.74 2.23 4.43
C HIS A 39 14.88 2.37 3.44
N ALA A 40 14.62 2.97 2.27
CA ALA A 40 15.63 3.15 1.23
C ALA A 40 16.82 3.99 1.72
N THR A 41 16.57 5.07 2.42
CA THR A 41 17.64 5.91 3.00
C THR A 41 18.53 5.10 3.91
N ALA A 42 17.96 4.36 4.85
CA ALA A 42 18.72 3.58 5.81
C ALA A 42 19.52 2.43 5.15
N ILE A 43 18.92 1.76 4.17
CA ILE A 43 19.57 0.66 3.45
C ILE A 43 20.72 1.19 2.60
N LEU A 44 20.51 2.26 1.84
CA LEU A 44 21.51 2.84 0.97
C LEU A 44 22.67 3.51 1.74
N GLU A 45 22.44 3.99 2.94
CA GLU A 45 23.52 4.42 3.83
C GLU A 45 24.49 3.29 4.13
N GLN A 46 24.01 2.06 4.22
CA GLN A 46 24.86 0.89 4.48
C GLN A 46 25.47 0.30 3.21
N THR A 47 24.74 0.25 2.11
CA THR A 47 25.22 -0.34 0.85
C THR A 47 26.10 0.61 0.04
N GLN A 48 25.85 1.91 0.10
CA GLN A 48 26.52 2.95 -0.69
C GLN A 48 26.38 2.74 -2.21
N THR A 49 25.29 2.10 -2.65
CA THR A 49 25.03 1.73 -4.05
C THR A 49 23.93 2.56 -4.68
N TYR A 50 23.95 3.86 -4.47
CA TYR A 50 22.90 4.76 -4.98
C TYR A 50 22.70 4.65 -6.49
N THR A 51 23.79 4.58 -7.25
CA THR A 51 23.73 4.59 -8.73
C THR A 51 23.15 3.31 -9.34
N THR A 52 23.05 2.24 -8.59
CA THR A 52 22.44 0.97 -9.03
C THR A 52 21.12 0.68 -8.33
N ALA A 53 20.70 1.54 -7.44
CA ALA A 53 19.42 1.40 -6.73
C ALA A 53 18.24 1.77 -7.62
N CYS A 54 17.14 1.07 -7.43
CA CYS A 54 15.86 1.37 -8.07
C CYS A 54 14.77 1.52 -7.01
N LEU A 55 14.08 2.65 -7.04
CA LEU A 55 13.06 3.01 -6.09
C LEU A 55 11.75 3.22 -6.83
N VAL A 56 10.72 2.49 -6.45
CA VAL A 56 9.44 2.44 -7.14
C VAL A 56 8.34 2.93 -6.21
N ASP A 57 7.47 3.77 -6.71
CA ASP A 57 6.19 4.06 -6.08
C ASP A 57 5.16 4.51 -7.13
N ARG A 58 3.90 4.15 -6.92
CA ARG A 58 2.79 4.61 -7.78
C ARG A 58 2.29 5.99 -7.37
N ASP A 59 2.66 6.47 -6.20
CA ASP A 59 2.26 7.76 -5.66
C ASP A 59 3.28 8.84 -6.06
N GLN A 60 2.87 9.78 -6.93
CA GLN A 60 3.72 10.88 -7.37
C GLN A 60 4.21 11.74 -6.19
N TYR A 61 3.36 11.93 -5.20
CA TYR A 61 3.76 12.72 -4.02
C TYR A 61 4.87 12.02 -3.23
N ALA A 62 4.79 10.71 -3.07
CA ALA A 62 5.85 9.93 -2.42
C ALA A 62 7.16 10.07 -3.19
N LEU A 63 7.14 9.86 -4.52
CA LEU A 63 8.34 10.01 -5.35
C LEU A 63 8.94 11.40 -5.28
N SER A 64 8.12 12.44 -5.17
CA SER A 64 8.61 13.82 -5.04
C SER A 64 9.46 14.03 -3.77
N GLN A 65 9.31 13.18 -2.76
CA GLN A 65 10.09 13.21 -1.54
C GLN A 65 11.43 12.45 -1.63
N LEU A 66 11.67 11.75 -2.74
CA LEU A 66 12.89 10.96 -2.96
C LEU A 66 13.99 11.72 -3.71
N GLY A 67 13.85 13.04 -3.86
CA GLY A 67 14.80 13.88 -4.62
C GLY A 67 16.24 13.78 -4.17
N SER A 68 16.49 13.66 -2.87
CA SER A 68 17.83 13.49 -2.31
C SER A 68 18.49 12.17 -2.78
N LEU A 69 17.74 11.07 -2.78
CA LEU A 69 18.23 9.78 -3.25
C LEU A 69 18.43 9.76 -4.77
N ALA A 70 17.51 10.37 -5.51
CA ALA A 70 17.65 10.54 -6.96
C ALA A 70 18.84 11.40 -7.31
N GLY A 71 19.11 12.45 -6.54
CA GLY A 71 20.29 13.31 -6.70
C GLY A 71 21.61 12.58 -6.48
N GLN A 72 21.62 11.51 -5.72
CA GLN A 72 22.75 10.61 -5.51
C GLN A 72 22.86 9.51 -6.57
N GLY A 73 21.92 9.45 -7.50
CA GLY A 73 21.97 8.55 -8.66
C GLY A 73 20.92 7.43 -8.66
N ALA A 74 20.07 7.34 -7.65
CA ALA A 74 19.02 6.32 -7.62
C ALA A 74 18.00 6.51 -8.74
N ARG A 75 17.64 5.42 -9.42
CA ARG A 75 16.58 5.40 -10.43
C ARG A 75 15.22 5.44 -9.75
N LEU A 76 14.37 6.37 -10.18
CA LEU A 76 12.99 6.42 -9.73
C LEU A 76 12.06 5.89 -10.82
N MET A 77 11.10 5.03 -10.44
CA MET A 77 10.06 4.53 -11.33
C MET A 77 8.68 4.90 -10.78
N HIS A 78 7.94 5.71 -11.53
CA HIS A 78 6.59 6.11 -11.18
C HIS A 78 5.57 5.15 -11.80
N CYS A 79 5.37 4.04 -11.17
CA CYS A 79 4.38 3.02 -11.55
C CYS A 79 4.09 2.11 -10.35
N ASP A 80 3.10 1.24 -10.51
CA ASP A 80 2.89 0.21 -9.48
C ASP A 80 4.03 -0.81 -9.48
N PHE A 81 4.15 -1.56 -8.38
CA PHE A 81 5.25 -2.50 -8.21
C PHE A 81 5.20 -3.67 -9.20
N LEU A 82 4.02 -4.06 -9.70
CA LEU A 82 3.91 -5.12 -10.69
C LEU A 82 4.49 -4.68 -12.05
N HIS A 83 4.12 -3.50 -12.52
CA HIS A 83 4.68 -2.95 -13.77
C HIS A 83 6.18 -2.75 -13.68
N ALA A 84 6.67 -2.25 -12.54
CA ALA A 84 8.10 -2.09 -12.32
C ALA A 84 8.82 -3.43 -12.32
N ALA A 85 8.30 -4.43 -11.62
CA ALA A 85 8.88 -5.76 -11.58
C ALA A 85 8.95 -6.40 -12.98
N GLN A 86 7.87 -6.30 -13.75
CA GLN A 86 7.83 -6.80 -15.13
C GLN A 86 8.87 -6.11 -16.02
N GLN A 87 8.98 -4.80 -15.93
CA GLN A 87 9.95 -4.03 -16.70
C GLN A 87 11.39 -4.38 -16.34
N LEU A 88 11.70 -4.46 -15.05
CA LEU A 88 13.03 -4.82 -14.56
C LEU A 88 13.43 -6.23 -14.97
N VAL A 89 12.50 -7.18 -14.97
CA VAL A 89 12.74 -8.54 -15.49
C VAL A 89 13.06 -8.50 -16.98
N ARG A 90 12.33 -7.74 -17.77
CA ARG A 90 12.58 -7.59 -19.23
C ARG A 90 13.95 -6.95 -19.50
N GLU A 91 14.37 -6.02 -18.63
CA GLU A 91 15.69 -5.38 -18.73
C GLU A 91 16.84 -6.30 -18.27
N GLY A 92 16.53 -7.44 -17.68
CA GLY A 92 17.54 -8.36 -17.13
C GLY A 92 18.17 -7.88 -15.83
N GLU A 93 17.53 -6.94 -15.13
CA GLU A 93 18.05 -6.40 -13.88
C GLU A 93 17.91 -7.38 -12.73
N GLN A 94 18.94 -7.47 -11.91
CA GLN A 94 18.95 -8.31 -10.71
C GLN A 94 19.51 -7.53 -9.51
N PHE A 95 19.04 -7.88 -8.33
CA PHE A 95 19.34 -7.18 -7.08
C PHE A 95 19.75 -8.16 -5.99
N ASP A 96 20.52 -7.66 -5.03
CA ASP A 96 20.90 -8.42 -3.83
C ASP A 96 19.86 -8.30 -2.73
N LEU A 97 19.20 -7.14 -2.66
CA LEU A 97 18.20 -6.81 -1.67
C LEU A 97 16.94 -6.30 -2.36
N LEU A 98 15.78 -6.82 -1.96
CA LEU A 98 14.49 -6.39 -2.44
C LEU A 98 13.54 -6.16 -1.26
N LEU A 99 12.84 -5.03 -1.26
CA LEU A 99 11.85 -4.72 -0.24
C LEU A 99 10.48 -4.48 -0.88
N LEU A 100 9.46 -5.06 -0.27
CA LEU A 100 8.06 -4.86 -0.60
C LEU A 100 7.30 -4.55 0.70
N ASP A 101 7.00 -3.27 0.92
CA ASP A 101 6.28 -2.77 2.08
C ASP A 101 4.84 -2.44 1.68
N LEU A 102 3.93 -3.35 2.00
CA LEU A 102 2.54 -3.31 1.54
C LEU A 102 1.68 -2.37 2.39
N GLY A 103 0.54 -1.95 1.84
CA GLY A 103 -0.44 -1.13 2.53
C GLY A 103 -0.33 0.37 2.24
N VAL A 104 -0.97 1.17 3.08
CA VAL A 104 -0.95 2.62 2.98
C VAL A 104 0.07 3.24 3.93
N SER A 105 0.72 4.31 3.49
CA SER A 105 1.63 5.08 4.32
C SER A 105 0.88 6.00 5.28
N SER A 106 1.51 6.38 6.40
CA SER A 106 0.94 7.39 7.32
C SER A 106 0.60 8.70 6.61
N PRO A 107 1.45 9.27 5.74
CA PRO A 107 1.09 10.47 4.99
C PRO A 107 -0.15 10.31 4.09
N GLN A 108 -0.40 9.13 3.52
CA GLN A 108 -1.63 8.87 2.76
C GLN A 108 -2.85 8.89 3.69
N LEU A 109 -2.76 8.29 4.87
CA LEU A 109 -3.83 8.29 5.87
C LEU A 109 -4.08 9.68 6.45
N ASP A 110 -3.04 10.46 6.67
CA ASP A 110 -3.11 11.77 7.30
C ASP A 110 -3.65 12.87 6.39
N ARG A 111 -3.60 12.67 5.06
CA ARG A 111 -4.10 13.63 4.07
C ARG A 111 -5.56 13.33 3.75
N ALA A 112 -6.47 14.18 4.26
CA ALA A 112 -7.92 14.04 4.03
C ALA A 112 -8.30 14.04 2.55
N ASP A 113 -7.61 14.82 1.72
CA ASP A 113 -7.84 14.92 0.27
C ASP A 113 -7.56 13.63 -0.50
N ARG A 114 -6.81 12.68 0.08
CA ARG A 114 -6.54 11.38 -0.51
C ARG A 114 -7.66 10.35 -0.27
N GLY A 115 -8.49 10.56 0.74
CA GLY A 115 -9.67 9.74 1.01
C GLY A 115 -9.41 8.32 1.49
N PHE A 116 -8.27 8.05 2.12
CA PHE A 116 -7.95 6.73 2.67
C PHE A 116 -8.53 6.48 4.06
N SER A 117 -8.86 7.54 4.78
CA SER A 117 -9.31 7.47 6.16
C SER A 117 -10.60 8.24 6.37
N PHE A 118 -11.35 7.87 7.39
CA PHE A 118 -12.53 8.60 7.85
C PHE A 118 -12.27 9.44 9.11
N THR A 119 -11.06 9.44 9.65
CA THR A 119 -10.68 10.27 10.79
C THR A 119 -10.86 11.77 10.48
N HIS A 120 -10.49 12.15 9.26
CA HIS A 120 -10.76 13.44 8.68
C HIS A 120 -11.55 13.25 7.39
N THR A 121 -12.71 13.90 7.28
CA THR A 121 -13.55 13.75 6.10
C THR A 121 -12.86 14.29 4.85
N GLY A 122 -12.97 13.56 3.77
CA GLY A 122 -12.39 13.90 2.46
C GLY A 122 -13.16 13.21 1.33
N PRO A 123 -12.74 13.41 0.08
CA PRO A 123 -13.38 12.78 -1.07
C PRO A 123 -13.26 11.25 -1.01
N LEU A 124 -14.21 10.54 -1.62
CA LEU A 124 -14.16 9.09 -1.80
C LEU A 124 -13.20 8.73 -2.94
N ASP A 125 -11.91 8.89 -2.70
CA ASP A 125 -10.86 8.67 -3.71
C ASP A 125 -10.14 7.34 -3.48
N MET A 126 -9.32 7.23 -2.48
CA MET A 126 -8.50 6.05 -2.10
C MET A 126 -7.48 5.61 -3.15
N ARG A 127 -7.27 6.36 -4.25
CA ARG A 127 -6.26 5.98 -5.25
C ARG A 127 -4.85 6.18 -4.72
N MET A 128 -4.02 5.17 -4.82
CA MET A 128 -2.58 5.30 -4.62
C MET A 128 -1.93 5.97 -5.83
N ASP A 129 -2.33 5.58 -7.03
CA ASP A 129 -1.96 6.24 -8.27
C ASP A 129 -3.10 7.15 -8.75
N GLN A 130 -2.89 8.45 -8.71
CA GLN A 130 -3.92 9.42 -9.09
C GLN A 130 -4.16 9.49 -10.59
N ARG A 131 -3.36 8.81 -11.41
CA ARG A 131 -3.56 8.71 -12.87
C ARG A 131 -4.65 7.70 -13.23
N GLN A 132 -4.97 6.76 -12.33
CA GLN A 132 -6.03 5.76 -12.60
C GLN A 132 -7.42 6.39 -12.49
N ALA A 133 -8.37 5.84 -13.27
CA ALA A 133 -9.74 6.33 -13.30
C ALA A 133 -10.59 5.85 -12.10
N MET A 134 -10.40 4.60 -11.66
CA MET A 134 -11.20 3.98 -10.60
C MET A 134 -10.95 4.65 -9.26
N THR A 135 -12.02 5.13 -8.62
CA THR A 135 -12.02 5.71 -7.28
C THR A 135 -12.97 4.97 -6.35
N ALA A 136 -12.85 5.22 -5.05
CA ALA A 136 -13.78 4.69 -4.06
C ALA A 136 -15.23 5.14 -4.32
N GLU A 137 -15.42 6.37 -4.83
CA GLU A 137 -16.74 6.88 -5.19
C GLU A 137 -17.47 5.97 -6.16
N GLN A 138 -16.79 5.50 -7.20
CA GLN A 138 -17.39 4.63 -8.20
C GLN A 138 -17.86 3.30 -7.60
N ILE A 139 -17.05 2.71 -6.73
CA ILE A 139 -17.40 1.46 -6.05
C ILE A 139 -18.60 1.69 -5.12
N VAL A 140 -18.51 2.69 -4.27
CA VAL A 140 -19.52 2.99 -3.25
C VAL A 140 -20.86 3.35 -3.88
N ASN A 141 -20.87 4.11 -4.98
CA ASN A 141 -22.09 4.64 -5.59
C ASN A 141 -22.65 3.80 -6.74
N HIS A 142 -21.86 2.93 -7.36
CA HIS A 142 -22.28 2.26 -8.60
C HIS A 142 -22.20 0.73 -8.57
N MET A 143 -21.48 0.14 -7.65
CA MET A 143 -21.38 -1.32 -7.56
C MET A 143 -22.74 -1.91 -7.12
N ALA A 144 -23.13 -3.03 -7.73
CA ALA A 144 -24.35 -3.75 -7.34
C ALA A 144 -24.27 -4.19 -5.86
N GLU A 145 -25.40 -4.13 -5.14
CA GLU A 145 -25.44 -4.43 -3.71
C GLU A 145 -24.83 -5.80 -3.37
N ALA A 146 -25.17 -6.84 -4.13
CA ALA A 146 -24.64 -8.18 -3.91
C ALA A 146 -23.12 -8.26 -4.11
N GLU A 147 -22.59 -7.54 -5.10
CA GLU A 147 -21.17 -7.46 -5.36
C GLU A 147 -20.44 -6.69 -4.26
N LEU A 148 -21.04 -5.59 -3.78
CA LEU A 148 -20.49 -4.81 -2.69
C LEU A 148 -20.43 -5.64 -1.40
N ALA A 149 -21.47 -6.42 -1.12
CA ALA A 149 -21.47 -7.33 0.03
C ALA A 149 -20.36 -8.38 -0.06
N ARG A 150 -20.17 -8.98 -1.24
CA ARG A 150 -19.07 -9.94 -1.47
C ARG A 150 -17.71 -9.30 -1.31
N LEU A 151 -17.54 -8.08 -1.79
CA LEU A 151 -16.30 -7.32 -1.66
C LEU A 151 -15.97 -7.05 -0.18
N ILE A 152 -16.95 -6.61 0.60
CA ILE A 152 -16.78 -6.35 2.04
C ILE A 152 -16.44 -7.64 2.79
N THR A 153 -17.09 -8.75 2.46
CA THR A 153 -16.78 -10.06 3.05
C THR A 153 -15.35 -10.49 2.71
N ARG A 154 -15.00 -10.47 1.42
CA ARG A 154 -13.74 -11.00 0.93
C ARG A 154 -12.54 -10.14 1.32
N TYR A 155 -12.60 -8.85 1.09
CA TYR A 155 -11.47 -7.94 1.28
C TYR A 155 -11.49 -7.21 2.61
N GLY A 156 -12.65 -7.07 3.22
CA GLY A 156 -12.79 -6.51 4.56
C GLY A 156 -12.73 -7.55 5.67
N GLU A 157 -12.80 -8.83 5.31
CA GLU A 157 -12.88 -9.96 6.26
C GLU A 157 -14.06 -9.81 7.23
N GLU A 158 -15.16 -9.24 6.74
CA GLU A 158 -16.38 -9.10 7.48
C GLU A 158 -17.25 -10.36 7.35
N SER A 159 -18.08 -10.66 8.36
CA SER A 159 -19.02 -11.77 8.23
C SER A 159 -20.03 -11.48 7.12
N PRO A 160 -20.51 -12.50 6.39
CA PRO A 160 -21.47 -12.29 5.30
C PRO A 160 -22.74 -11.55 5.72
N ALA A 161 -23.24 -11.80 6.93
CA ALA A 161 -24.44 -11.14 7.44
C ALA A 161 -24.21 -9.64 7.68
N ILE A 162 -23.08 -9.27 8.28
CA ILE A 162 -22.71 -7.88 8.52
C ILE A 162 -22.40 -7.18 7.19
N ALA A 163 -21.69 -7.84 6.29
CA ALA A 163 -21.38 -7.29 4.96
C ALA A 163 -22.64 -6.97 4.16
N ARG A 164 -23.64 -7.87 4.17
CA ARG A 164 -24.94 -7.61 3.54
C ARG A 164 -25.66 -6.41 4.15
N ARG A 165 -25.61 -6.27 5.46
CA ARG A 165 -26.23 -5.13 6.16
C ARG A 165 -25.55 -3.82 5.75
N TYR A 166 -24.24 -3.77 5.71
CA TYR A 166 -23.50 -2.57 5.32
C TYR A 166 -23.71 -2.23 3.84
N ALA A 167 -23.68 -3.22 2.96
CA ALA A 167 -23.96 -3.03 1.54
C ALA A 167 -25.38 -2.46 1.31
N ALA A 168 -26.38 -3.00 1.98
CA ALA A 168 -27.74 -2.49 1.90
C ALA A 168 -27.86 -1.04 2.38
N ALA A 169 -27.23 -0.72 3.51
CA ALA A 169 -27.20 0.64 4.05
C ALA A 169 -26.53 1.64 3.11
N ILE A 170 -25.41 1.25 2.52
CA ILE A 170 -24.69 2.08 1.53
C ILE A 170 -25.56 2.33 0.31
N CYS A 171 -26.16 1.28 -0.26
CA CYS A 171 -27.02 1.41 -1.44
C CYS A 171 -28.24 2.29 -1.17
N ALA A 172 -28.85 2.18 0.02
CA ALA A 172 -29.97 3.02 0.42
C ALA A 172 -29.59 4.50 0.59
N ALA A 173 -28.35 4.79 0.97
CA ALA A 173 -27.89 6.14 1.24
C ALA A 173 -27.25 6.85 0.01
N ARG A 174 -27.11 6.14 -1.11
CA ARG A 174 -26.54 6.71 -2.34
C ARG A 174 -27.29 7.94 -2.84
N PRO A 175 -26.58 8.93 -3.41
CA PRO A 175 -25.15 9.01 -3.62
C PRO A 175 -24.40 9.48 -2.37
N LEU A 176 -23.22 8.92 -2.11
CA LEU A 176 -22.31 9.37 -1.07
C LEU A 176 -21.14 10.15 -1.70
N SER A 177 -20.69 11.21 -1.03
CA SER A 177 -19.68 12.12 -1.58
C SER A 177 -18.40 12.19 -0.76
N SER A 178 -18.40 11.70 0.48
CA SER A 178 -17.26 11.82 1.37
C SER A 178 -17.01 10.57 2.19
N THR A 179 -15.78 10.46 2.68
CA THR A 179 -15.37 9.39 3.60
C THR A 179 -16.14 9.46 4.91
N GLY A 180 -16.45 10.68 5.39
CA GLY A 180 -17.24 10.89 6.60
C GLY A 180 -18.67 10.38 6.44
N GLU A 181 -19.31 10.62 5.31
CA GLU A 181 -20.65 10.11 5.02
C GLU A 181 -20.66 8.58 4.98
N LEU A 182 -19.69 7.96 4.31
CA LEU A 182 -19.58 6.51 4.24
C LEU A 182 -19.41 5.89 5.63
N ALA A 183 -18.50 6.43 6.43
CA ALA A 183 -18.29 5.97 7.81
C ALA A 183 -19.56 6.11 8.66
N SER A 184 -20.28 7.23 8.52
CA SER A 184 -21.53 7.49 9.23
C SER A 184 -22.63 6.50 8.87
N VAL A 185 -22.80 6.20 7.59
CA VAL A 185 -23.78 5.20 7.11
C VAL A 185 -23.51 3.83 7.73
N ILE A 186 -22.27 3.40 7.76
CA ILE A 186 -21.89 2.11 8.36
C ILE A 186 -22.10 2.13 9.87
N GLU A 187 -21.71 3.22 10.53
CA GLU A 187 -21.90 3.38 11.97
C GLU A 187 -23.37 3.29 12.38
N HIS A 188 -24.27 3.94 11.64
CA HIS A 188 -25.72 3.85 11.88
C HIS A 188 -26.30 2.46 11.58
N ALA A 189 -25.72 1.72 10.66
CA ALA A 189 -26.11 0.34 10.34
C ALA A 189 -25.61 -0.69 11.34
N THR A 190 -24.66 -0.32 12.20
CA THR A 190 -24.09 -1.21 13.20
C THR A 190 -25.11 -1.54 14.29
N ARG A 191 -25.29 -2.84 14.56
CA ARG A 191 -26.17 -3.34 15.62
C ARG A 191 -25.33 -4.08 16.66
N GLY A 192 -25.61 -3.80 17.95
CA GLY A 192 -24.95 -4.47 19.07
C GLY A 192 -23.73 -3.72 19.62
N LYS A 193 -22.91 -4.40 20.40
CA LYS A 193 -21.74 -3.79 21.04
C LYS A 193 -20.68 -3.46 19.99
N ARG A 194 -20.15 -2.24 20.06
CA ARG A 194 -18.98 -1.85 19.27
C ARG A 194 -17.77 -2.65 19.75
N GLY A 195 -17.04 -3.25 18.79
CA GLY A 195 -15.73 -3.84 19.06
C GLY A 195 -14.69 -2.76 19.34
N LYS A 196 -13.42 -3.17 19.51
CA LYS A 196 -12.30 -2.23 19.72
C LYS A 196 -12.03 -1.37 18.49
N THR A 197 -12.41 -1.84 17.31
CA THR A 197 -12.16 -1.19 16.02
C THR A 197 -13.44 -0.52 15.54
N HIS A 198 -13.32 0.66 14.92
CA HIS A 198 -14.47 1.36 14.33
C HIS A 198 -15.13 0.46 13.28
N PRO A 199 -16.48 0.39 13.24
CA PRO A 199 -17.19 -0.52 12.33
C PRO A 199 -16.93 -0.28 10.85
N ALA A 200 -16.51 0.92 10.44
CA ALA A 200 -16.18 1.24 9.06
C ALA A 200 -14.80 0.75 8.61
N THR A 201 -13.91 0.40 9.52
CA THR A 201 -12.50 0.08 9.20
C THR A 201 -12.38 -1.02 8.16
N ARG A 202 -13.13 -2.11 8.30
CA ARG A 202 -13.08 -3.25 7.39
C ARG A 202 -13.65 -2.93 6.01
N THR A 203 -14.73 -2.14 5.95
CA THR A 203 -15.29 -1.68 4.68
C THR A 203 -14.32 -0.76 3.94
N PHE A 204 -13.67 0.17 4.65
CA PHE A 204 -12.64 1.02 4.07
C PHE A 204 -11.47 0.21 3.52
N GLN A 205 -11.00 -0.80 4.25
CA GLN A 205 -10.00 -1.74 3.75
C GLN A 205 -10.45 -2.44 2.47
N ALA A 206 -11.67 -2.95 2.45
CA ALA A 206 -12.21 -3.66 1.29
C ALA A 206 -12.26 -2.79 0.05
N VAL A 207 -12.76 -1.57 0.18
CA VAL A 207 -12.85 -0.60 -0.93
C VAL A 207 -11.47 -0.19 -1.40
N ARG A 208 -10.55 0.08 -0.48
CA ARG A 208 -9.16 0.43 -0.81
C ARG A 208 -8.46 -0.68 -1.61
N ILE A 209 -8.58 -1.92 -1.18
CA ILE A 209 -8.00 -3.08 -1.88
C ILE A 209 -8.57 -3.18 -3.30
N ALA A 210 -9.87 -2.99 -3.47
CA ALA A 210 -10.52 -3.04 -4.77
C ALA A 210 -10.11 -1.88 -5.69
N VAL A 211 -10.06 -0.66 -5.17
CA VAL A 211 -9.64 0.53 -5.94
C VAL A 211 -8.24 0.35 -6.50
N ASN A 212 -7.33 -0.21 -5.73
CA ASN A 212 -5.91 -0.30 -6.06
C ASN A 212 -5.48 -1.67 -6.60
N ASP A 213 -6.41 -2.63 -6.71
CA ASP A 213 -6.13 -4.01 -7.15
C ASP A 213 -4.95 -4.64 -6.37
N GLU A 214 -4.93 -4.43 -5.07
CA GLU A 214 -3.75 -4.68 -4.24
C GLU A 214 -3.35 -6.16 -4.18
N LEU A 215 -4.30 -7.07 -3.96
CA LEU A 215 -3.99 -8.48 -3.74
C LEU A 215 -3.52 -9.20 -5.00
N THR A 216 -4.15 -8.94 -6.14
CA THR A 216 -3.73 -9.50 -7.43
C THR A 216 -2.33 -9.03 -7.78
N GLN A 217 -2.02 -7.77 -7.56
CA GLN A 217 -0.69 -7.22 -7.81
C GLN A 217 0.38 -7.84 -6.92
N VAL A 218 0.08 -8.05 -5.65
CA VAL A 218 1.00 -8.74 -4.72
C VAL A 218 1.30 -10.15 -5.21
N GLU A 219 0.27 -10.93 -5.53
CA GLU A 219 0.42 -12.31 -5.99
C GLU A 219 1.28 -12.40 -7.26
N GLN A 220 0.98 -11.60 -8.26
CA GLN A 220 1.73 -11.60 -9.52
C GLN A 220 3.16 -11.09 -9.36
N THR A 221 3.37 -10.08 -8.50
CA THR A 221 4.70 -9.54 -8.24
C THR A 221 5.59 -10.55 -7.51
N LEU A 222 5.06 -11.25 -6.52
CA LEU A 222 5.81 -12.29 -5.81
C LEU A 222 6.34 -13.37 -6.76
N GLN A 223 5.59 -13.72 -7.79
CA GLN A 223 6.03 -14.68 -8.81
C GLN A 223 7.25 -14.19 -9.62
N LEU A 224 7.47 -12.90 -9.71
CA LEU A 224 8.60 -12.30 -10.41
C LEU A 224 9.84 -12.11 -9.53
N VAL A 225 9.69 -12.18 -8.21
CA VAL A 225 10.79 -11.96 -7.26
C VAL A 225 12.00 -12.86 -7.51
N PRO A 226 11.86 -14.18 -7.77
CA PRO A 226 13.03 -15.01 -8.05
C PRO A 226 13.88 -14.54 -9.23
N ALA A 227 13.24 -14.00 -10.28
CA ALA A 227 13.96 -13.47 -11.45
C ALA A 227 14.69 -12.15 -11.16
N LEU A 228 14.24 -11.40 -10.13
CA LEU A 228 14.81 -10.12 -9.74
C LEU A 228 15.94 -10.25 -8.71
N LEU A 229 16.14 -11.42 -8.12
CA LEU A 229 17.15 -11.64 -7.10
C LEU A 229 18.37 -12.37 -7.67
N ARG A 230 19.54 -11.89 -7.31
CA ARG A 230 20.79 -12.63 -7.49
C ARG A 230 20.84 -13.83 -6.57
N THR A 231 21.68 -14.82 -6.89
CA THR A 231 21.96 -15.93 -5.99
C THR A 231 22.44 -15.39 -4.64
N GLY A 232 21.79 -15.84 -3.56
CA GLY A 232 22.05 -15.33 -2.21
C GLY A 232 21.37 -14.01 -1.90
N GLY A 233 20.58 -13.47 -2.83
CA GLY A 233 19.79 -12.27 -2.60
C GLY A 233 18.70 -12.48 -1.54
N ARG A 234 18.29 -11.40 -0.91
CA ARG A 234 17.31 -11.42 0.18
C ARG A 234 16.14 -10.51 -0.14
N VAL A 235 14.95 -10.98 0.21
CA VAL A 235 13.71 -10.23 0.06
C VAL A 235 13.03 -10.04 1.41
N GLY A 236 12.62 -8.82 1.68
CA GLY A 236 11.76 -8.47 2.82
C GLY A 236 10.37 -8.09 2.33
N VAL A 237 9.34 -8.66 2.94
CA VAL A 237 7.96 -8.31 2.67
C VAL A 237 7.31 -7.94 3.99
N ILE A 238 6.73 -6.73 4.06
CA ILE A 238 5.99 -6.25 5.21
C ILE A 238 4.51 -6.27 4.83
N SER A 239 3.69 -6.99 5.59
CA SER A 239 2.24 -7.03 5.42
C SER A 239 1.55 -6.44 6.65
N PHE A 240 0.39 -5.80 6.44
CA PHE A 240 -0.36 -5.12 7.51
C PHE A 240 -1.72 -5.75 7.78
N HIS A 241 -2.16 -6.68 6.95
CA HIS A 241 -3.40 -7.42 7.18
C HIS A 241 -3.26 -8.89 6.75
N SER A 242 -4.20 -9.71 7.25
CA SER A 242 -4.15 -11.16 7.11
C SER A 242 -4.25 -11.65 5.66
N LEU A 243 -4.90 -10.90 4.78
CA LEU A 243 -5.02 -11.28 3.36
C LEU A 243 -3.66 -11.20 2.65
N GLU A 244 -2.91 -10.12 2.87
CA GLU A 244 -1.54 -9.97 2.37
C GLU A 244 -0.63 -11.04 2.98
N ASP A 245 -0.69 -11.22 4.28
CA ASP A 245 0.14 -12.17 5.01
C ASP A 245 -0.06 -13.61 4.50
N ARG A 246 -1.28 -14.02 4.21
CA ARG A 246 -1.57 -15.34 3.63
C ARG A 246 -0.94 -15.54 2.25
N LEU A 247 -1.00 -14.53 1.38
CA LEU A 247 -0.36 -14.60 0.06
C LEU A 247 1.16 -14.74 0.19
N VAL A 248 1.76 -13.95 1.06
CA VAL A 248 3.21 -13.98 1.29
C VAL A 248 3.65 -15.32 1.86
N LYS A 249 2.95 -15.84 2.86
CA LYS A 249 3.25 -17.15 3.45
C LYS A 249 3.13 -18.30 2.46
N ARG A 250 2.13 -18.28 1.59
CA ARG A 250 1.99 -19.29 0.54
C ARG A 250 3.17 -19.25 -0.45
N PHE A 251 3.65 -18.07 -0.78
CA PHE A 251 4.76 -17.93 -1.69
C PHE A 251 6.06 -18.48 -1.11
N PHE A 252 6.32 -18.25 0.19
CA PHE A 252 7.55 -18.69 0.86
C PHE A 252 7.43 -20.11 1.48
N ALA A 253 6.29 -20.76 1.41
CA ALA A 253 6.11 -22.17 1.83
C ALA A 253 6.63 -23.12 0.75
#